data_8d75ab10efa65ee2c5cead127d75836f
#
_entry.id   8d75ab10efa65ee2c5cead127d75836f
#
_cell.length_a   1.000
_cell.length_b   1.000
_cell.length_c   1.000
_cell.angle_alpha   90.00
_cell.angle_beta   90.00
_cell.angle_gamma   90.00
#
_symmetry.space_group_name_H-M   'P 1'
#
loop_
_entity.id
_entity.type
_entity.pdbx_description
1 polymer ?
#
loop_
_entity_poly.entity_id
_entity_poly.type
_entity_poly.pdbx_seq_one_letter_code
_entity_poly.pdbx_strand_id
1 'polypeptide(L)'
;MNNSNKSVIAHIPDFLDYCEIEKGLSENTQINYRRYLQKFINWLKSQKKEQILPHELSADDVWAYRVHLSRFIDPQGGNLSKSTQNYYLIALRALLGYFTAKDIAALPADKIKLPKDARKEKTVKFLNLEQIERLLLAPDE
;
A
#
# COMPACT_ATOMS: atom_id res chain seq x y z
N MET A 1 -10.19 -17.86 7.13
CA MET A 1 -10.50 -16.52 6.63
C MET A 1 -11.79 -16.55 5.84
N ASN A 2 -12.50 -15.45 5.87
CA ASN A 2 -13.82 -15.36 5.25
C ASN A 2 -13.76 -14.63 3.92
N ASN A 3 -14.48 -15.12 2.93
CA ASN A 3 -14.64 -14.38 1.68
C ASN A 3 -15.63 -13.24 1.90
N SER A 4 -15.23 -12.06 1.48
CA SER A 4 -16.09 -10.89 1.60
C SER A 4 -17.01 -10.77 0.39
N ASN A 5 -18.22 -10.32 0.62
CA ASN A 5 -19.14 -9.97 -0.45
C ASN A 5 -19.02 -8.51 -0.89
N LYS A 6 -18.10 -7.79 -0.28
CA LYS A 6 -17.92 -6.36 -0.47
C LYS A 6 -16.68 -6.14 -1.31
N SER A 7 -16.74 -5.26 -2.29
CA SER A 7 -15.61 -5.05 -3.20
C SER A 7 -14.42 -4.46 -2.45
N VAL A 8 -13.22 -4.60 -3.04
CA VAL A 8 -12.03 -4.01 -2.49
C VAL A 8 -12.23 -2.50 -2.29
N ILE A 9 -12.80 -1.84 -3.28
CA ILE A 9 -13.03 -0.39 -3.21
C ILE A 9 -13.97 -0.05 -2.05
N ALA A 10 -15.01 -0.85 -1.85
CA ALA A 10 -15.98 -0.59 -0.78
C ALA A 10 -15.39 -0.76 0.61
N HIS A 11 -14.29 -1.50 0.74
CA HIS A 11 -13.62 -1.68 2.03
C HIS A 11 -12.70 -0.52 2.39
N ILE A 12 -12.36 0.36 1.43
CA ILE A 12 -11.37 1.40 1.69
C ILE A 12 -11.79 2.35 2.80
N PRO A 13 -13.05 2.83 2.88
CA PRO A 13 -13.45 3.65 4.02
C PRO A 13 -13.27 2.94 5.35
N ASP A 14 -13.60 1.65 5.41
CA ASP A 14 -13.41 0.86 6.63
C ASP A 14 -11.94 0.73 6.98
N PHE A 15 -11.09 0.57 5.97
CA PHE A 15 -9.65 0.51 6.17
C PHE A 15 -9.14 1.82 6.77
N LEU A 16 -9.62 2.95 6.29
CA LEU A 16 -9.17 4.25 6.80
C LEU A 16 -9.61 4.43 8.25
N ASP A 17 -10.82 3.97 8.60
CA ASP A 17 -11.28 3.98 9.99
C ASP A 17 -10.39 3.10 10.86
N TYR A 18 -10.02 1.94 10.36
CA TYR A 18 -9.11 1.03 11.05
C TYR A 18 -7.76 1.70 11.31
N CYS A 19 -7.25 2.43 10.33
CA CYS A 19 -5.99 3.13 10.49
C CYS A 19 -6.06 4.17 11.60
N GLU A 20 -7.18 4.88 11.68
CA GLU A 20 -7.36 5.89 12.71
C GLU A 20 -7.55 5.26 14.09
N ILE A 21 -8.43 4.30 14.19
CA ILE A 21 -8.91 3.82 15.49
C ILE A 21 -7.98 2.77 16.08
N GLU A 22 -7.56 1.79 15.28
CA GLU A 22 -6.78 0.68 15.80
C GLU A 22 -5.28 0.90 15.66
N LYS A 23 -4.84 1.58 14.61
CA LYS A 23 -3.43 1.86 14.41
C LYS A 23 -2.99 3.22 14.94
N GLY A 24 -3.94 4.09 15.24
CA GLY A 24 -3.60 5.41 15.76
C GLY A 24 -2.80 6.27 14.79
N LEU A 25 -2.98 6.07 13.49
CA LEU A 25 -2.23 6.82 12.51
C LEU A 25 -2.72 8.26 12.45
N SER A 26 -1.80 9.17 12.15
CA SER A 26 -2.11 10.59 12.08
C SER A 26 -3.07 10.87 10.94
N GLU A 27 -3.72 12.03 11.03
CA GLU A 27 -4.62 12.49 9.98
C GLU A 27 -3.88 12.62 8.65
N ASN A 28 -2.65 13.12 8.67
CA ASN A 28 -1.86 13.26 7.45
C ASN A 28 -1.59 11.92 6.78
N THR A 29 -1.30 10.89 7.57
CA THR A 29 -1.07 9.56 7.03
C THR A 29 -2.34 9.02 6.40
N GLN A 30 -3.50 9.25 7.03
CA GLN A 30 -4.77 8.80 6.48
C GLN A 30 -5.08 9.51 5.17
N ILE A 31 -4.82 10.82 5.08
CA ILE A 31 -5.04 11.59 3.86
C ILE A 31 -4.15 11.05 2.75
N ASN A 32 -2.89 10.75 3.06
CA ASN A 32 -1.97 10.22 2.07
C ASN A 32 -2.40 8.83 1.59
N TYR A 33 -2.84 7.96 2.50
CA TYR A 33 -3.33 6.65 2.10
C TYR A 33 -4.55 6.77 1.20
N ARG A 34 -5.46 7.70 1.51
CA ARG A 34 -6.64 7.91 0.67
C ARG A 34 -6.22 8.33 -0.74
N ARG A 35 -5.27 9.26 -0.84
CA ARG A 35 -4.77 9.72 -2.13
C ARG A 35 -4.13 8.59 -2.94
N TYR A 36 -3.28 7.81 -2.28
CA TYR A 36 -2.58 6.74 -2.98
C TYR A 36 -3.56 5.64 -3.39
N LEU A 37 -4.50 5.31 -2.54
CA LEU A 37 -5.49 4.28 -2.88
C LEU A 37 -6.46 4.77 -3.94
N GLN A 38 -6.68 6.09 -4.04
CA GLN A 38 -7.52 6.62 -5.11
C GLN A 38 -6.93 6.28 -6.48
N LYS A 39 -5.61 6.28 -6.60
CA LYS A 39 -4.97 5.88 -7.85
C LYS A 39 -5.24 4.41 -8.16
N PHE A 40 -5.19 3.56 -7.16
CA PHE A 40 -5.52 2.14 -7.32
C PHE A 40 -6.99 1.97 -7.73
N ILE A 41 -7.89 2.73 -7.10
CA ILE A 41 -9.30 2.72 -7.46
C ILE A 41 -9.49 3.09 -8.92
N ASN A 42 -8.84 4.17 -9.36
CA ASN A 42 -8.96 4.62 -10.74
C ASN A 42 -8.45 3.56 -11.71
N TRP A 43 -7.35 2.89 -11.35
CA TRP A 43 -6.81 1.83 -12.18
C TRP A 43 -7.79 0.65 -12.28
N LEU A 44 -8.37 0.24 -11.14
CA LEU A 44 -9.36 -0.85 -11.14
C LEU A 44 -10.54 -0.51 -12.04
N LYS A 45 -11.01 0.73 -11.98
CA LYS A 45 -12.12 1.15 -12.84
C LYS A 45 -11.72 1.10 -14.30
N SER A 46 -10.51 1.48 -14.63
CA SER A 46 -10.03 1.44 -16.01
C SER A 46 -9.93 0.01 -16.53
N GLN A 47 -9.73 -0.95 -15.63
CA GLN A 47 -9.67 -2.38 -15.98
C GLN A 47 -11.03 -3.05 -15.87
N LYS A 48 -12.09 -2.28 -15.57
CA LYS A 48 -13.45 -2.79 -15.37
C LYS A 48 -13.50 -3.79 -14.23
N LYS A 49 -12.72 -3.54 -13.18
CA LYS A 49 -12.64 -4.40 -12.01
C LYS A 49 -13.11 -3.68 -10.75
N GLU A 50 -13.96 -2.68 -10.88
CA GLU A 50 -14.41 -1.89 -9.73
C GLU A 50 -15.23 -2.72 -8.74
N GLN A 51 -15.73 -3.87 -9.16
CA GLN A 51 -16.47 -4.75 -8.26
C GLN A 51 -15.64 -5.93 -7.74
N ILE A 52 -14.33 -5.92 -7.99
CA ILE A 52 -13.49 -7.04 -7.58
C ILE A 52 -13.53 -7.22 -6.06
N LEU A 53 -13.66 -8.47 -5.63
CA LEU A 53 -13.68 -8.79 -4.21
C LEU A 53 -12.26 -9.02 -3.69
N PRO A 54 -12.02 -8.88 -2.38
CA PRO A 54 -10.66 -9.04 -1.85
C PRO A 54 -9.99 -10.34 -2.24
N HIS A 55 -10.72 -11.46 -2.19
CA HIS A 55 -10.12 -12.76 -2.50
C HIS A 55 -9.94 -12.98 -4.01
N GLU A 56 -10.50 -12.11 -4.83
CA GLU A 56 -10.34 -12.20 -6.28
C GLU A 56 -9.13 -11.42 -6.79
N LEU A 57 -8.62 -10.50 -5.99
CA LEU A 57 -7.44 -9.73 -6.37
C LEU A 57 -6.22 -10.63 -6.29
N SER A 58 -5.58 -10.86 -7.43
CA SER A 58 -4.50 -11.83 -7.54
C SER A 58 -3.13 -11.15 -7.57
N ALA A 59 -2.08 -11.97 -7.45
CA ALA A 59 -0.72 -11.46 -7.60
C ALA A 59 -0.51 -10.90 -9.02
N ASP A 60 -1.17 -11.48 -10.02
CA ASP A 60 -1.08 -10.97 -11.39
C ASP A 60 -1.70 -9.58 -11.49
N ASP A 61 -2.80 -9.34 -10.77
CA ASP A 61 -3.41 -8.01 -10.75
C ASP A 61 -2.46 -6.99 -10.13
N VAL A 62 -1.79 -7.37 -9.05
CA VAL A 62 -0.82 -6.47 -8.42
C VAL A 62 0.33 -6.19 -9.37
N TRP A 63 0.82 -7.21 -10.06
CA TRP A 63 1.89 -7.02 -11.04
C TRP A 63 1.45 -6.05 -12.14
N ALA A 64 0.24 -6.24 -12.65
CA ALA A 64 -0.28 -5.35 -13.70
C ALA A 64 -0.38 -3.91 -13.20
N TYR A 65 -0.76 -3.72 -11.94
CA TYR A 65 -0.81 -2.39 -11.35
C TYR A 65 0.60 -1.78 -11.25
N ARG A 66 1.58 -2.58 -10.85
CA ARG A 66 2.97 -2.11 -10.77
C ARG A 66 3.48 -1.69 -12.14
N VAL A 67 3.16 -2.44 -13.18
CA VAL A 67 3.53 -2.09 -14.55
C VAL A 67 2.86 -0.76 -14.92
N HIS A 68 1.58 -0.63 -14.58
CA HIS A 68 0.85 0.62 -14.85
C HIS A 68 1.55 1.81 -14.19
N LEU A 69 1.95 1.65 -12.92
CA LEU A 69 2.63 2.74 -12.21
C LEU A 69 3.95 3.11 -12.86
N SER A 70 4.71 2.10 -13.30
CA SER A 70 6.03 2.36 -13.86
C SER A 70 5.95 3.03 -15.22
N ARG A 71 4.84 2.85 -15.94
CA ARG A 71 4.65 3.39 -17.28
C ARG A 71 3.72 4.60 -17.30
N PHE A 72 3.21 5.00 -16.14
CA PHE A 72 2.29 6.11 -16.07
C PHE A 72 3.01 7.41 -16.40
N ILE A 73 2.38 8.21 -17.27
CA ILE A 73 2.88 9.54 -17.61
C ILE A 73 1.84 10.53 -17.13
N ASP A 74 2.25 11.44 -16.24
CA ASP A 74 1.30 12.40 -15.69
C ASP A 74 0.98 13.48 -16.72
N PRO A 75 -0.03 14.31 -16.47
CA PRO A 75 -0.44 15.35 -17.44
C PRO A 75 0.66 16.34 -17.77
N GLN A 76 1.69 16.44 -16.94
CA GLN A 76 2.82 17.33 -17.19
C GLN A 76 3.95 16.64 -17.95
N GLY A 77 3.75 15.38 -18.34
CA GLY A 77 4.68 14.68 -19.19
C GLY A 77 5.76 13.92 -18.48
N GLY A 78 5.73 13.86 -17.15
CA GLY A 78 6.74 13.14 -16.37
C GLY A 78 6.29 11.76 -15.97
N ASN A 79 7.25 10.85 -15.83
CA ASN A 79 6.98 9.54 -15.24
C ASN A 79 6.99 9.66 -13.71
N LEU A 80 6.30 8.71 -13.06
CA LEU A 80 6.36 8.66 -11.60
C LEU A 80 7.75 8.22 -11.18
N SER A 81 8.29 8.88 -10.15
CA SER A 81 9.56 8.47 -9.58
C SER A 81 9.38 7.11 -8.88
N LYS A 82 10.50 6.44 -8.64
CA LYS A 82 10.46 5.17 -7.92
C LYS A 82 9.92 5.35 -6.51
N SER A 83 10.27 6.44 -5.86
CA SER A 83 9.76 6.73 -4.52
C SER A 83 8.25 6.87 -4.53
N THR A 84 7.70 7.60 -5.49
CA THR A 84 6.26 7.78 -5.59
C THR A 84 5.56 6.46 -5.89
N GLN A 85 6.12 5.65 -6.79
CA GLN A 85 5.56 4.32 -7.06
C GLN A 85 5.53 3.49 -5.80
N ASN A 86 6.59 3.55 -4.99
CA ASN A 86 6.64 2.81 -3.74
C ASN A 86 5.56 3.28 -2.75
N TYR A 87 5.29 4.59 -2.68
CA TYR A 87 4.23 5.08 -1.80
C TYR A 87 2.88 4.49 -2.17
N TYR A 88 2.58 4.43 -3.46
CA TYR A 88 1.33 3.82 -3.91
C TYR A 88 1.26 2.35 -3.51
N LEU A 89 2.39 1.62 -3.65
CA LEU A 89 2.42 0.21 -3.29
C LEU A 89 2.35 0.00 -1.79
N ILE A 90 2.95 0.89 -1.00
CA ILE A 90 2.87 0.81 0.46
C ILE A 90 1.41 0.93 0.91
N ALA A 91 0.65 1.84 0.31
CA ALA A 91 -0.76 1.99 0.65
C ALA A 91 -1.55 0.73 0.31
N LEU A 92 -1.32 0.16 -0.86
CA LEU A 92 -2.00 -1.09 -1.24
C LEU A 92 -1.62 -2.22 -0.31
N ARG A 93 -0.35 -2.31 0.05
CA ARG A 93 0.14 -3.34 0.96
C ARG A 93 -0.53 -3.20 2.33
N ALA A 94 -0.70 -1.97 2.80
CA ALA A 94 -1.37 -1.72 4.07
C ALA A 94 -2.83 -2.17 4.02
N LEU A 95 -3.50 -1.93 2.89
CA LEU A 95 -4.87 -2.38 2.71
C LEU A 95 -4.97 -3.91 2.76
N LEU A 96 -4.04 -4.61 2.12
CA LEU A 96 -4.02 -6.07 2.19
C LEU A 96 -3.78 -6.56 3.61
N GLY A 97 -2.92 -5.86 4.35
CA GLY A 97 -2.71 -6.19 5.77
C GLY A 97 -3.96 -6.00 6.60
N TYR A 98 -4.76 -4.99 6.27
CA TYR A 98 -6.04 -4.77 6.92
C TYR A 98 -6.98 -5.97 6.71
N PHE A 99 -7.04 -6.49 5.48
CA PHE A 99 -7.89 -7.66 5.22
C PHE A 99 -7.45 -8.84 6.09
N THR A 100 -6.15 -9.08 6.19
CA THR A 100 -5.65 -10.14 7.05
C THR A 100 -6.03 -9.91 8.50
N ALA A 101 -5.89 -8.69 8.99
CA ALA A 101 -6.21 -8.35 10.37
C ALA A 101 -7.70 -8.55 10.67
N LYS A 102 -8.56 -8.38 9.68
CA LYS A 102 -10.01 -8.55 9.84
C LYS A 102 -10.49 -9.92 9.40
N ASP A 103 -9.56 -10.85 9.18
CA ASP A 103 -9.92 -12.23 8.81
C ASP A 103 -10.65 -12.31 7.48
N ILE A 104 -10.38 -11.39 6.59
CA ILE A 104 -10.97 -11.37 5.26
C ILE A 104 -9.97 -12.03 4.31
N ALA A 105 -10.43 -13.01 3.56
CA ALA A 105 -9.58 -13.72 2.61
C ALA A 105 -9.12 -12.75 1.52
N ALA A 106 -7.82 -12.64 1.33
CA ALA A 106 -7.23 -11.74 0.36
C ALA A 106 -5.78 -12.15 0.12
N LEU A 107 -5.17 -11.58 -0.90
CA LEU A 107 -3.75 -11.78 -1.16
C LEU A 107 -2.96 -11.28 0.06
N PRO A 108 -2.02 -12.09 0.58
CA PRO A 108 -1.21 -11.62 1.71
C PRO A 108 -0.39 -10.38 1.36
N ALA A 109 -0.24 -9.50 2.34
CA ALA A 109 0.49 -8.25 2.14
C ALA A 109 1.93 -8.48 1.71
N ASP A 110 2.57 -9.56 2.18
CA ASP A 110 3.97 -9.83 1.86
C ASP A 110 4.17 -10.25 0.41
N LYS A 111 3.09 -10.47 -0.35
CA LYS A 111 3.23 -10.71 -1.78
C LYS A 111 3.57 -9.43 -2.54
N ILE A 112 3.39 -8.27 -1.93
CA ILE A 112 3.84 -7.02 -2.53
C ILE A 112 5.25 -6.76 -2.04
N LYS A 113 6.20 -7.05 -2.90
CA LYS A 113 7.62 -6.84 -2.59
C LYS A 113 8.00 -5.43 -2.98
N LEU A 114 8.53 -4.69 -2.03
CA LEU A 114 9.01 -3.35 -2.31
C LEU A 114 10.50 -3.41 -2.62
N PRO A 115 10.98 -2.61 -3.59
CA PRO A 115 12.41 -2.59 -3.86
C PRO A 115 13.16 -2.13 -2.64
N LYS A 116 14.31 -2.71 -2.40
CA LYS A 116 15.15 -2.23 -1.33
C LYS A 116 15.69 -0.87 -1.72
N ASP A 117 15.61 0.05 -0.77
CA ASP A 117 16.10 1.39 -0.98
C ASP A 117 17.59 1.41 -0.66
N ALA A 118 18.39 1.88 -1.60
CA ALA A 118 19.84 1.97 -1.37
C ALA A 118 20.15 2.82 -0.15
N ARG A 119 19.36 3.88 0.09
CA ARG A 119 19.56 4.70 1.27
C ARG A 119 19.32 3.91 2.54
N LYS A 120 18.33 3.05 2.52
CA LYS A 120 18.02 2.23 3.67
C LYS A 120 19.18 1.36 4.03
N GLU A 121 19.83 0.77 3.05
CA GLU A 121 20.99 -0.06 3.29
C GLU A 121 22.15 0.76 3.85
N LYS A 122 22.30 1.98 3.39
CA LYS A 122 23.36 2.83 3.87
C LYS A 122 23.13 3.31 5.29
N THR A 123 21.88 3.56 5.65
CA THR A 123 21.59 4.13 6.95
C THR A 123 21.52 3.11 8.05
N VAL A 124 21.49 1.87 7.70
CA VAL A 124 21.42 0.84 8.70
C VAL A 124 22.63 0.84 9.62
N LYS A 125 23.65 1.46 9.20
CA LYS A 125 24.80 1.53 10.02
C LYS A 125 24.74 2.57 11.03
N PHE A 126 24.03 3.36 11.09
CA PHE A 126 24.09 4.30 12.08
C PHE A 126 22.94 4.47 12.83
N LEU A 127 23.10 4.33 12.88
CA LEU A 127 22.36 4.53 13.70
C LEU A 127 21.91 3.99 14.37
N ASN A 128 22.13 3.57 14.10
CA ASN A 128 21.85 3.31 14.86
C ASN A 128 21.36 3.07 15.63
N LEU A 129 21.55 2.50 15.89
CA LEU A 129 21.13 2.41 16.49
C LEU A 129 20.64 2.86 17.31
N GLU A 130 20.84 3.06 17.28
CA GLU A 130 20.37 3.68 17.82
C GLU A 130 19.60 4.12 17.80
N GLN A 131 19.96 4.20 17.13
CA GLN A 131 19.34 4.85 16.85
C GLN A 131 18.48 4.41 16.75
N ILE A 132 18.85 3.67 16.36
CA ILE A 132 18.40 3.58 16.19
C ILE A 132 17.66 3.05 16.86
N GLU A 133 17.71 2.59 16.97
CA GLU A 133 17.25 2.46 17.51
C GLU A 133 16.41 2.90 18.00
N ARG A 134 16.63 3.28 17.70
CA ARG A 134 15.96 4.12 17.94
C ARG A 134 15.04 4.29 17.42
N LEU A 135 15.70 3.73 16.52
CA LEU A 135 15.37 4.19 15.96
C LEU A 135 14.76 3.53 15.93
N LEU A 136 14.87 2.69 15.40
CA LEU A 136 14.83 2.53 15.48
C LEU A 136 14.29 2.10 15.91
N LEU A 137 14.07 1.65 15.42
CA LEU A 137 13.97 1.75 15.89
C LEU A 137 13.43 1.74 15.98
N ALA A 138 13.54 1.46 15.52
CA ALA A 138 13.35 1.86 15.62
C ALA A 138 13.02 1.74 15.29
N PRO A 139 13.02 1.46 14.66
CA PRO A 139 13.02 1.77 14.51
C PRO A 139 13.00 1.78 14.32
N ASP A 140 13.13 1.29 13.79
CA ASP A 140 13.55 1.72 13.94
C ASP A 140 13.36 1.79 13.92
N GLU A 141 13.31 1.38 13.31
CA GLU A 141 13.55 1.86 13.60
C GLU A 141 13.23 2.21 13.74
#